data_9bfbe7cee17a378ff0e9dc3873eff9a1
#
_entry.id   9bfbe7cee17a378ff0e9dc3873eff9a1
#
_cell.length_a   1.000
_cell.length_b   1.000
_cell.length_c   1.000
_cell.angle_alpha   90.00
_cell.angle_beta   90.00
_cell.angle_gamma   90.00
#
_symmetry.space_group_name_H-M   'P 1'
#
loop_
_entity.id
_entity.type
_entity.pdbx_description
1 polymer ?
#
loop_
_entity_poly.entity_id
_entity_poly.type
_entity_poly.pdbx_seq_one_letter_code
_entity_poly.pdbx_strand_id
1 'polypeptide(L)'
;EFDKIFTNVYPKFYKILNDKHNLSQTYLRLAAYIRMNQSNNEIAKICGVSIRTVETQRYRLSKLLKLDKNENLNSYIHKIN
;
A
#
# COMPACT_ATOMS: atom_id res chain seq x y z
N GLU A 1 -12.67 0.24 12.80
CA GLU A 1 -11.45 0.92 12.40
C GLU A 1 -10.65 0.09 11.41
N PHE A 2 -10.38 0.64 10.25
CA PHE A 2 -9.63 -0.08 9.23
C PHE A 2 -8.25 -0.51 9.73
N ASP A 3 -7.49 0.42 10.29
CA ASP A 3 -6.13 0.14 10.72
C ASP A 3 -6.09 -0.97 11.77
N LYS A 4 -7.04 -0.95 12.68
CA LYS A 4 -7.09 -1.95 13.73
C LYS A 4 -7.39 -3.34 13.18
N ILE A 5 -8.36 -3.40 12.26
CA ILE A 5 -8.73 -4.67 11.63
C ILE A 5 -7.56 -5.22 10.83
N PHE A 6 -6.95 -4.36 10.02
CA PHE A 6 -5.83 -4.78 9.18
C PHE A 6 -4.65 -5.25 10.03
N THR A 7 -4.35 -4.53 11.09
CA THR A 7 -3.24 -4.88 11.98
C THR A 7 -3.46 -6.24 12.63
N ASN A 8 -4.71 -6.58 12.96
CA ASN A 8 -5.01 -7.88 13.55
C ASN A 8 -4.81 -9.02 12.55
N VAL A 9 -5.13 -8.77 11.28
CA VAL A 9 -5.02 -9.82 10.24
C VAL A 9 -3.58 -9.92 9.74
N TYR A 10 -2.89 -8.81 9.62
CA TYR A 10 -1.53 -8.76 9.09
C TYR A 10 -0.61 -7.99 10.04
N PRO A 11 -0.36 -8.54 11.24
CA PRO A 11 0.36 -7.78 12.27
C PRO A 11 1.78 -7.38 11.91
N LYS A 12 2.43 -8.13 11.03
CA LYS A 12 3.82 -7.83 10.66
C LYS A 12 3.92 -6.88 9.47
N PHE A 13 2.84 -6.67 8.76
CA PHE A 13 2.85 -5.90 7.51
C PHE A 13 3.29 -4.46 7.76
N TYR A 14 2.58 -3.76 8.63
CA TYR A 14 2.90 -2.37 8.95
C TYR A 14 4.28 -2.24 9.55
N LYS A 15 4.63 -3.17 10.43
CA LYS A 15 5.93 -3.11 11.09
C LYS A 15 7.07 -3.22 10.09
N ILE A 16 6.97 -4.17 9.16
CA ILE A 16 8.01 -4.36 8.16
C ILE A 16 8.14 -3.12 7.28
N LEU A 17 7.02 -2.60 6.79
CA LEU A 17 7.05 -1.43 5.93
C LEU A 17 7.58 -0.20 6.67
N ASN A 18 7.14 0.00 7.90
CA ASN A 18 7.56 1.16 8.67
C ASN A 18 9.03 1.09 9.04
N ASP A 19 9.49 -0.07 9.50
CA ASP A 19 10.88 -0.23 9.91
C ASP A 19 11.85 -0.17 8.74
N LYS A 20 11.45 -0.75 7.61
CA LYS A 20 12.34 -0.88 6.46
C LYS A 20 12.30 0.36 5.56
N HIS A 21 11.14 0.96 5.39
CA HIS A 21 10.95 2.05 4.43
C HIS A 21 10.48 3.36 5.04
N ASN A 22 10.11 3.35 6.30
CA ASN A 22 9.68 4.55 7.02
C ASN A 22 8.62 5.34 6.25
N LEU A 23 7.56 4.65 5.83
CA LEU A 23 6.50 5.26 5.02
C LEU A 23 5.56 6.10 5.87
N SER A 24 5.01 7.16 5.26
CA SER A 24 3.99 7.95 5.90
C SER A 24 2.69 7.15 6.02
N GLN A 25 1.79 7.64 6.86
CA GLN A 25 0.50 6.97 7.08
C GLN A 25 -0.27 6.79 5.76
N THR A 26 -0.22 7.80 4.89
CA THR A 26 -0.92 7.72 3.60
C THR A 26 -0.44 6.53 2.78
N TYR A 27 0.86 6.33 2.69
CA TYR A 27 1.41 5.24 1.90
C TYR A 27 1.27 3.90 2.59
N LEU A 28 1.31 3.87 3.92
CA LEU A 28 1.05 2.63 4.65
C LEU A 28 -0.38 2.14 4.38
N ARG A 29 -1.34 3.05 4.38
CA ARG A 29 -2.73 2.69 4.09
C ARG A 29 -2.90 2.25 2.64
N LEU A 30 -2.24 2.93 1.72
CA LEU A 30 -2.29 2.53 0.32
C LEU A 30 -1.76 1.11 0.15
N ALA A 31 -0.63 0.81 0.77
CA ALA A 31 -0.06 -0.54 0.72
C ALA A 31 -1.03 -1.56 1.30
N ALA A 32 -1.70 -1.21 2.39
CA ALA A 32 -2.67 -2.11 3.01
C ALA A 32 -3.85 -2.40 2.08
N TYR A 33 -4.38 -1.39 1.41
CA TYR A 33 -5.46 -1.60 0.45
C TYR A 33 -5.01 -2.50 -0.69
N ILE A 34 -3.80 -2.31 -1.18
CA ILE A 34 -3.23 -3.16 -2.22
C ILE A 34 -3.13 -4.61 -1.71
N ARG A 35 -2.67 -4.79 -0.48
CA ARG A 35 -2.56 -6.13 0.12
C ARG A 35 -3.90 -6.82 0.21
N MET A 36 -4.97 -6.03 0.40
CA MET A 36 -6.33 -6.56 0.48
C MET A 36 -6.99 -6.71 -0.89
N ASN A 37 -6.20 -6.59 -1.95
CA ASN A 37 -6.66 -6.78 -3.33
C ASN A 37 -7.70 -5.77 -3.79
N GLN A 38 -7.68 -4.57 -3.22
CA GLN A 38 -8.56 -3.51 -3.67
C GLN A 38 -8.06 -2.93 -4.99
N SER A 39 -8.98 -2.72 -5.91
CA SER A 39 -8.63 -2.11 -7.21
C SER A 39 -8.40 -0.61 -7.04
N ASN A 40 -7.81 0.02 -8.06
CA ASN A 40 -7.63 1.47 -8.04
C ASN A 40 -8.97 2.20 -7.91
N ASN A 41 -10.02 1.70 -8.57
CA ASN A 41 -11.36 2.26 -8.44
C ASN A 41 -11.85 2.21 -7.00
N GLU A 42 -11.67 1.06 -6.37
CA GLU A 42 -12.12 0.87 -5.00
C GLU A 42 -11.35 1.75 -4.04
N ILE A 43 -10.03 1.82 -4.21
CA ILE A 43 -9.19 2.67 -3.36
C ILE A 43 -9.59 4.14 -3.52
N ALA A 44 -9.83 4.57 -4.76
CA ALA A 44 -10.23 5.94 -5.02
C ALA A 44 -11.52 6.29 -4.30
N LYS A 45 -12.50 5.38 -4.33
CA LYS A 45 -13.77 5.58 -3.63
C LYS A 45 -13.58 5.65 -2.12
N ILE A 46 -12.79 4.73 -1.57
CA ILE A 46 -12.56 4.70 -0.13
C ILE A 46 -11.86 5.96 0.35
N CYS A 47 -10.88 6.42 -0.41
CA CYS A 47 -10.07 7.58 -0.01
C CYS A 47 -10.68 8.91 -0.45
N GLY A 48 -11.73 8.88 -1.27
CA GLY A 48 -12.35 10.13 -1.73
C GLY A 48 -11.49 10.91 -2.70
N VAL A 49 -10.73 10.22 -3.55
CA VAL A 49 -9.84 10.86 -4.53
C VAL A 49 -10.11 10.27 -5.92
N SER A 50 -9.49 10.85 -6.94
CA SER A 50 -9.64 10.35 -8.30
C SER A 50 -8.77 9.11 -8.51
N ILE A 51 -9.13 8.32 -9.53
CA ILE A 51 -8.33 7.15 -9.92
C ILE A 51 -6.93 7.59 -10.31
N ARG A 52 -6.82 8.72 -10.98
CA ARG A 52 -5.52 9.24 -11.38
C ARG A 52 -4.63 9.53 -10.16
N THR A 53 -5.23 10.06 -9.09
CA THR A 53 -4.50 10.29 -7.86
C THR A 53 -3.97 8.98 -7.28
N VAL A 54 -4.80 7.93 -7.31
CA VAL A 54 -4.36 6.62 -6.83
C VAL A 54 -3.18 6.11 -7.66
N GLU A 55 -3.29 6.24 -8.98
CA GLU A 55 -2.20 5.81 -9.88
C GLU A 55 -0.90 6.54 -9.57
N THR A 56 -0.97 7.85 -9.35
CA THR A 56 0.19 8.64 -9.01
C THR A 56 0.78 8.19 -7.68
N GLN A 57 -0.07 7.95 -6.70
CA GLN A 57 0.39 7.50 -5.39
C GLN A 57 1.03 6.11 -5.45
N ARG A 58 0.49 5.22 -6.28
CA ARG A 58 1.08 3.90 -6.47
C ARG A 58 2.47 4.02 -7.09
N TYR A 59 2.62 4.91 -8.06
CA TYR A 59 3.93 5.13 -8.68
C TYR A 59 4.94 5.63 -7.63
N ARG A 60 4.52 6.60 -6.82
CA ARG A 60 5.40 7.14 -5.77
C ARG A 60 5.74 6.09 -4.73
N LEU A 61 4.77 5.25 -4.38
CA LEU A 61 5.01 4.17 -3.43
C LEU A 61 6.07 3.21 -3.97
N SER A 62 5.99 2.86 -5.25
CA SER A 62 7.00 2.00 -5.86
C SER A 62 8.38 2.61 -5.73
N LYS A 63 8.50 3.91 -5.92
CA LYS A 63 9.78 4.60 -5.79
C LYS A 63 10.27 4.58 -4.34
N LEU A 64 9.37 4.80 -3.40
CA LEU A 64 9.73 4.77 -1.98
C LEU A 64 10.20 3.39 -1.54
N LEU A 65 9.62 2.35 -2.13
CA LEU A 65 10.03 0.97 -1.85
C LEU A 65 11.26 0.55 -2.64
N LYS A 66 11.77 1.42 -3.50
CA LYS A 66 12.98 1.19 -4.30
C LYS A 66 12.84 -0.02 -5.21
N LEU A 67 11.68 -0.19 -5.82
CA LEU A 67 11.44 -1.29 -6.74
C LEU A 67 12.08 -1.03 -8.10
N ASP A 68 12.59 -2.10 -8.72
CA ASP A 68 13.10 -2.03 -10.08
C ASP A 68 11.96 -1.94 -11.09
N LYS A 69 12.31 -1.63 -12.34
CA LYS A 69 11.34 -1.59 -13.43
C LYS A 69 10.63 -2.92 -13.59
N ASN A 70 11.32 -4.01 -13.31
CA ASN A 70 10.78 -5.36 -13.51
C ASN A 70 10.01 -5.87 -12.30
N GLU A 71 10.01 -5.14 -11.21
CA GLU A 71 9.30 -5.55 -10.02
C GLU A 71 7.89 -4.96 -10.02
N ASN A 72 6.91 -5.79 -9.72
CA ASN A 72 5.52 -5.39 -9.66
C ASN A 72 5.16 -5.00 -8.23
N LEU A 73 4.54 -3.82 -8.07
CA LEU A 73 4.17 -3.33 -6.75
C LEU A 73 3.25 -4.30 -6.03
N ASN A 74 2.23 -4.82 -6.72
CA ASN A 74 1.31 -5.77 -6.10
C ASN A 74 2.05 -7.02 -5.63
N SER A 75 2.95 -7.55 -6.44
CA SER A 75 3.71 -8.75 -6.08
C SER A 75 4.59 -8.49 -4.86
N TYR A 76 5.25 -7.35 -4.84
CA TYR A 76 6.11 -6.99 -3.72
C TYR A 76 5.29 -6.88 -2.42
N ILE A 77 4.16 -6.19 -2.50
CA ILE A 77 3.29 -6.01 -1.33
C ILE A 77 2.78 -7.36 -0.81
N HIS A 78 2.44 -8.28 -1.71
CA HIS A 78 1.94 -9.59 -1.30
C HIS A 78 3.02 -10.51 -0.75
N LYS A 79 4.29 -10.22 -1.01
CA LYS A 79 5.39 -10.98 -0.42
C LYS A 79 5.66 -10.60 1.02
N ILE A 80 5.27 -9.41 1.39
CA ILE A 80 5.42 -8.96 2.79
C ILE A 80 4.36 -9.65 3.58
N ASN A 81 4.39 -10.11 4.50
CA ASN A 81 3.34 -10.57 5.20
C ASN A 81 3.17 -11.23 6.32
#